data_6675ad2f401b90777cd0fb62b87fdee3
#
_entry.id   6675ad2f401b90777cd0fb62b87fdee3
#
_cell.length_a   1.000
_cell.length_b   1.000
_cell.length_c   1.000
_cell.angle_alpha   90.00
_cell.angle_beta   90.00
_cell.angle_gamma   90.00
#
_symmetry.space_group_name_H-M   'P 1'
#
loop_
_entity.id
_entity.type
_entity.pdbx_description
1 polymer ?
#
loop_
_entity_poly.entity_id
_entity_poly.type
_entity_poly.pdbx_seq_one_letter_code
_entity_poly.pdbx_strand_id
1 'polypeptide(L)' 'MVYTCKYKSSIGDILLATDEIGLIGLWFEGQKYFANTLPDEHIPQETEILTETIKWLDMYFFGEEPN' A
#
# COMPACT_ATOMS: atom_id res chain seq x y z
N MET A 1 11.92 9.96 5.25
CA MET A 1 12.14 8.51 5.04
C MET A 1 10.87 7.86 4.52
N VAL A 2 11.01 6.96 3.60
CA VAL A 2 9.87 6.30 2.98
C VAL A 2 9.79 4.86 3.49
N TYR A 3 8.59 4.44 3.85
CA TYR A 3 8.34 3.09 4.37
C TYR A 3 7.38 2.39 3.43
N THR A 4 7.58 1.10 3.23
CA THR A 4 6.76 0.34 2.29
C THR A 4 6.25 -0.94 2.94
N CYS A 5 5.15 -1.46 2.41
CA CYS A 5 4.72 -2.80 2.75
C CYS A 5 3.87 -3.34 1.61
N LYS A 6 3.73 -4.66 1.58
CA LYS A 6 2.92 -5.32 0.57
C LYS A 6 1.59 -5.72 1.17
N TYR A 7 0.54 -5.58 0.37
CA TYR A 7 -0.80 -5.99 0.77
C TYR A 7 -1.33 -6.98 -0.26
N LYS A 8 -1.80 -8.13 0.20
CA LYS A 8 -2.35 -9.13 -0.70
C LYS A 8 -3.85 -8.91 -0.84
N SER A 9 -4.26 -8.51 -2.02
CA SER A 9 -5.67 -8.30 -2.30
C SER A 9 -6.22 -9.44 -3.14
N SER A 10 -7.55 -9.45 -3.32
CA SER A 10 -8.17 -10.48 -4.12
C SER A 10 -7.83 -10.35 -5.61
N ILE A 11 -7.30 -9.23 -6.01
CA ILE A 11 -6.95 -9.02 -7.43
C ILE A 11 -5.44 -8.92 -7.63
N GLY A 12 -4.65 -9.25 -6.61
CA GLY A 12 -3.21 -9.27 -6.74
C GLY A 12 -2.53 -8.51 -5.62
N ASP A 13 -1.22 -8.52 -5.67
CA ASP A 13 -0.45 -7.85 -4.64
C ASP A 13 -0.35 -6.37 -4.91
N ILE A 14 -0.39 -5.58 -3.86
CA ILE A 14 -0.30 -4.13 -3.93
C ILE A 14 0.87 -3.70 -3.07
N LEU A 15 1.69 -2.80 -3.60
CA LEU A 15 2.77 -2.20 -2.84
C LEU A 15 2.32 -0.84 -2.36
N LEU A 16 2.45 -0.60 -1.05
CA LEU A 16 2.08 0.65 -0.43
C LEU A 16 3.33 1.37 0.04
N ALA A 17 3.34 2.68 -0.10
CA ALA A 17 4.47 3.49 0.36
C ALA A 17 3.96 4.73 1.07
N THR A 18 4.61 5.06 2.18
CA THR A 18 4.27 6.26 2.95
C THR A 18 5.54 6.99 3.35
N ASP A 19 5.39 8.27 3.65
CA ASP A 19 6.45 8.98 4.36
C ASP A 19 5.92 9.29 5.76
N GLU A 20 6.50 10.30 6.42
CA GLU A 20 6.06 10.60 7.78
C GLU A 20 4.71 11.31 7.84
N ILE A 21 4.22 11.75 6.70
CA ILE A 21 3.00 12.54 6.65
C ILE A 21 1.81 11.72 6.20
N GLY A 22 1.99 10.87 5.21
CA GLY A 22 0.88 10.09 4.70
C GLY A 22 1.26 9.16 3.58
N LEU A 23 0.25 8.57 2.96
CA LEU A 23 0.45 7.64 1.86
C LEU A 23 0.93 8.39 0.63
N ILE A 24 2.03 7.96 0.05
CA ILE A 24 2.59 8.62 -1.12
C ILE A 24 2.50 7.76 -2.37
N GLY A 25 2.18 6.49 -2.24
CA GLY A 25 2.08 5.65 -3.43
C GLY A 25 1.34 4.36 -3.17
N LEU A 26 0.70 3.89 -4.22
CA LEU A 26 0.00 2.62 -4.19
C LEU A 26 0.09 2.03 -5.60
N TRP A 27 0.76 0.89 -5.73
CA TRP A 27 0.96 0.29 -7.03
C TRP A 27 0.55 -1.18 -7.01
N PHE A 28 -0.09 -1.63 -8.10
CA PHE A 28 -0.40 -3.04 -8.26
C PHE A 28 0.79 -3.73 -8.92
N GLU A 29 1.19 -4.87 -8.39
CA GLU A 29 2.26 -5.62 -9.01
C GLU A 29 1.85 -6.05 -10.39
N GLY A 30 2.79 -6.01 -11.30
CA GLY A 30 2.49 -6.34 -12.68
C GLY A 30 2.16 -5.15 -13.56
N GLN A 31 1.99 -3.99 -12.96
CA GLN A 31 1.76 -2.80 -13.76
C GLN A 31 3.02 -2.43 -14.53
N LYS A 32 2.80 -1.79 -15.67
CA LYS A 32 3.92 -1.35 -16.49
C LYS A 32 4.82 -0.37 -15.75
N TYR A 33 4.23 0.50 -14.95
CA TYR A 33 4.98 1.50 -14.23
C TYR A 33 4.99 1.23 -12.74
N PHE A 34 5.10 -0.04 -12.38
CA PHE A 34 5.10 -0.42 -10.98
C PHE A 34 6.20 0.30 -10.22
N ALA A 35 5.81 1.00 -9.15
CA ALA A 35 6.74 1.69 -8.25
C ALA A 35 7.67 2.67 -8.95
N ASN A 36 7.23 3.23 -10.08
CA ASN A 36 8.13 4.07 -10.85
C ASN A 36 8.50 5.39 -10.16
N THR A 37 7.70 5.82 -9.18
CA THR A 37 8.00 7.04 -8.42
C THR A 37 8.49 6.73 -7.01
N LEU A 38 8.70 5.46 -6.69
CA LEU A 38 9.20 5.10 -5.37
C LEU A 38 10.67 5.46 -5.26
N PRO A 39 11.08 6.20 -4.22
CA PRO A 39 12.50 6.49 -4.02
C PRO A 39 13.30 5.22 -3.85
N ASP A 40 14.55 5.24 -4.32
CA ASP A 40 15.41 4.08 -4.14
C ASP A 40 15.64 3.79 -2.67
N GLU A 41 15.76 4.83 -1.88
CA GLU A 41 15.95 4.66 -0.45
C GLU A 41 14.62 4.53 0.25
N HIS A 42 14.27 3.35 0.67
CA HIS A 42 13.04 3.13 1.43
C HIS A 42 13.23 1.92 2.32
N ILE A 43 12.40 1.81 3.35
CA ILE A 43 12.50 0.76 4.35
C ILE A 43 11.23 -0.09 4.30
N PRO A 44 11.35 -1.41 4.11
CA PRO A 44 10.16 -2.27 4.14
C PRO A 44 9.71 -2.48 5.57
N GLN A 45 8.97 -1.52 6.09
CA GLN A 45 8.52 -1.53 7.47
C GLN A 45 7.11 -1.00 7.55
N GLU A 46 6.22 -1.73 8.21
CA GLU A 46 4.84 -1.28 8.38
C GLU A 46 4.79 -0.20 9.44
N THR A 47 4.22 0.94 9.09
CA THR A 47 4.05 2.05 10.02
C THR A 47 2.58 2.17 10.38
N GLU A 48 2.27 3.07 11.30
CA GLU A 48 0.89 3.29 11.70
C GLU A 48 0.04 3.70 10.50
N ILE A 49 0.59 4.55 9.64
CA ILE A 49 -0.14 4.98 8.45
C ILE A 49 -0.41 3.79 7.53
N LEU A 50 0.58 2.92 7.35
CA LEU A 50 0.40 1.73 6.53
C LEU A 50 -0.62 0.77 7.15
N THR A 51 -0.60 0.62 8.46
CA THR A 51 -1.56 -0.22 9.15
C THR A 51 -2.98 0.28 8.92
N GLU A 52 -3.19 1.58 9.03
CA GLU A 52 -4.51 2.15 8.80
C GLU A 52 -4.95 1.98 7.35
N THR A 53 -4.01 2.15 6.42
CA THR A 53 -4.31 1.95 5.01
C THR A 53 -4.72 0.52 4.74
N ILE A 54 -4.04 -0.44 5.35
CA ILE A 54 -4.37 -1.84 5.18
C ILE A 54 -5.77 -2.14 5.71
N LYS A 55 -6.13 -1.58 6.84
CA LYS A 55 -7.48 -1.76 7.37
C LYS A 55 -8.51 -1.23 6.41
N TRP A 56 -8.26 -0.07 5.83
CA TRP A 56 -9.17 0.53 4.88
C TRP A 56 -9.31 -0.37 3.64
N LEU A 57 -8.19 -0.90 3.15
CA LEU A 57 -8.22 -1.79 1.99
C LEU A 57 -8.93 -3.10 2.29
N ASP A 58 -8.76 -3.62 3.50
CA ASP A 58 -9.49 -4.82 3.91
C ASP A 58 -10.99 -4.60 3.80
N MET A 59 -11.48 -3.47 4.26
CA MET A 59 -12.89 -3.17 4.16
C MET A 59 -13.33 -3.05 2.71
N TYR A 60 -12.50 -2.44 1.89
CA TYR A 60 -12.82 -2.25 0.49
C TYR A 60 -12.89 -3.58 -0.26
N PHE A 61 -11.86 -4.42 -0.06
CA PHE A 61 -11.76 -5.64 -0.85
C PHE A 61 -12.59 -6.79 -0.31
N PHE A 62 -12.85 -6.83 1.00
CA PHE A 62 -13.60 -7.94 1.55
C PHE A 62 -15.04 -7.60 1.80
N GLY A 63 -15.51 -6.47 1.28
CA GLY A 63 -16.89 -6.25 1.10
C GLY A 63 -17.70 -6.13 2.31
N GLU A 64 -17.18 -5.42 3.19
CA GLU A 64 -17.99 -5.23 4.26
C GLU A 64 -19.08 -4.42 3.94
N GLU A 65 -19.57 -4.26 3.02
CA GLU A 65 -20.54 -3.61 2.70
C GLU A 65 -21.56 -3.74 3.07
N PRO A 66 -21.82 -3.12 3.44
CA PRO A 66 -22.79 -3.30 3.92
C PRO A 66 -23.89 -3.34 3.20
N ASN A 67 -24.06 -3.68 3.05
CA ASN A 67 -24.81 -3.90 2.30
C ASN A 67 -25.38 -3.89 2.32
#